data_84f7602724ee2219aecadd2455b54b02
#
_entry.id   84f7602724ee2219aecadd2455b54b02
#
_cell.length_a   1.000
_cell.length_b   1.000
_cell.length_c   1.000
_cell.angle_alpha   90.00
_cell.angle_beta   90.00
_cell.angle_gamma   90.00
#
_symmetry.space_group_name_H-M   'P 1'
#
loop_
_entity.id
_entity.type
_entity.pdbx_description
1 polymer ?
#
loop_
_entity_poly.entity_id
_entity_poly.type
_entity_poly.pdbx_seq_one_letter_code
_entity_poly.pdbx_strand_id
1 'polypeptide(L)'
;MVITLASLLFSYQYTLIYNIDLTLISIAIIFPLVFTIRGSFQRRENALEHLSLFRGALKAIYYCFMGNKKMDQTNKNIVSGILTDISDSLMAHLQGNDFETDQFDRIVNRVFEFTEEQKEFISERLRIRIYRFMEHVHESIDNLIAIDIHRTPISLKAYCEAYIYIFPLVYTPTIINKVGLDTPVVITYFIVLLSEFMLISLYNIQDQLEYPFDKEGLDDINIEIFKIDR
;
A
#
# COMPACT_ATOMS: atom_id res chain seq x y z
N MET A 1 -18.33 -6.92 15.99
CA MET A 1 -19.41 -6.30 16.80
C MET A 1 -20.62 -7.21 17.04
N VAL A 2 -21.25 -7.85 16.02
CA VAL A 2 -22.41 -8.76 16.24
C VAL A 2 -22.05 -9.94 17.14
N ILE A 3 -20.91 -10.60 16.89
CA ILE A 3 -20.41 -11.72 17.72
C ILE A 3 -20.16 -11.28 19.15
N THR A 4 -19.64 -10.08 19.35
CA THR A 4 -19.36 -9.50 20.67
C THR A 4 -20.64 -9.28 21.47
N LEU A 5 -21.67 -8.72 20.82
CA LEU A 5 -22.99 -8.56 21.45
C LEU A 5 -23.63 -9.91 21.77
N ALA A 6 -23.54 -10.86 20.84
CA ALA A 6 -24.04 -12.23 21.09
C ALA A 6 -23.28 -12.90 22.25
N SER A 7 -21.96 -12.75 22.33
CA SER A 7 -21.13 -13.27 23.42
C SER A 7 -21.52 -12.65 24.77
N LEU A 8 -21.77 -11.34 24.82
CA LEU A 8 -22.26 -10.65 26.03
C LEU A 8 -23.62 -11.19 26.48
N LEU A 9 -24.60 -11.23 25.59
CA LEU A 9 -25.94 -11.74 25.91
C LEU A 9 -25.90 -13.18 26.40
N PHE A 10 -25.13 -14.03 25.69
CA PHE A 10 -24.99 -15.44 26.04
C PHE A 10 -24.30 -15.63 27.39
N SER A 11 -23.22 -14.86 27.65
CA SER A 11 -22.49 -14.95 28.92
C SER A 11 -23.35 -14.52 30.12
N TYR A 12 -24.17 -13.48 29.98
CA TYR A 12 -25.10 -13.10 31.06
C TYR A 12 -26.27 -14.05 31.20
N GLN A 13 -26.85 -14.56 30.10
CA GLN A 13 -27.98 -15.46 30.14
C GLN A 13 -27.64 -16.82 30.79
N TYR A 14 -26.45 -17.37 30.50
CA TYR A 14 -26.00 -18.66 31.02
C TYR A 14 -25.04 -18.55 32.19
N THR A 15 -24.80 -17.35 32.69
CA THR A 15 -23.88 -17.05 33.80
C THR A 15 -22.49 -17.66 33.56
N LEU A 16 -22.01 -17.56 32.32
CA LEU A 16 -20.69 -18.05 31.93
C LEU A 16 -19.64 -17.10 32.48
N ILE A 17 -19.03 -17.49 33.59
CA ILE A 17 -18.05 -16.67 34.30
C ILE A 17 -16.85 -17.57 34.59
N TYR A 18 -15.68 -17.16 34.07
CA TYR A 18 -14.42 -17.83 34.36
C TYR A 18 -13.28 -16.83 34.41
N ASN A 19 -12.20 -17.21 35.06
CA ASN A 19 -11.01 -16.38 35.15
C ASN A 19 -9.87 -17.03 34.35
N ILE A 20 -9.60 -16.52 33.15
CA ILE A 20 -8.46 -16.94 32.34
C ILE A 20 -7.45 -15.81 32.33
N ASP A 21 -6.16 -16.14 32.37
CA ASP A 21 -5.12 -15.18 32.11
C ASP A 21 -5.11 -14.83 30.61
N LEU A 22 -5.58 -13.63 30.30
CA LEU A 22 -5.69 -13.12 28.93
C LEU A 22 -4.35 -12.63 28.36
N THR A 23 -3.28 -12.62 29.15
CA THR A 23 -1.99 -12.03 28.74
C THR A 23 -1.43 -12.69 27.49
N LEU A 24 -1.34 -14.02 27.45
CA LEU A 24 -0.81 -14.74 26.30
C LEU A 24 -1.71 -14.60 25.08
N ILE A 25 -3.02 -14.64 25.27
CA ILE A 25 -4.01 -14.50 24.18
C ILE A 25 -3.92 -13.09 23.60
N SER A 26 -3.85 -12.05 24.44
CA SER A 26 -3.71 -10.66 24.00
C SER A 26 -2.42 -10.44 23.23
N ILE A 27 -1.31 -11.00 23.69
CA ILE A 27 -0.02 -10.95 22.98
C ILE A 27 -0.14 -11.65 21.61
N ALA A 28 -0.76 -12.84 21.56
CA ALA A 28 -0.94 -13.61 20.33
C ALA A 28 -1.76 -12.86 19.26
N ILE A 29 -2.66 -11.96 19.67
CA ILE A 29 -3.46 -11.13 18.75
C ILE A 29 -2.70 -9.85 18.36
N ILE A 30 -2.20 -9.14 19.37
CA ILE A 30 -1.63 -7.79 19.15
C ILE A 30 -0.34 -7.85 18.33
N PHE A 31 0.55 -8.81 18.60
CA PHE A 31 1.83 -8.87 17.88
C PHE A 31 1.67 -9.06 16.36
N PRO A 32 0.96 -10.07 15.85
CA PRO A 32 0.75 -10.22 14.41
C PRO A 32 0.06 -9.01 13.80
N LEU A 33 -0.93 -8.44 14.47
CA LEU A 33 -1.66 -7.27 13.99
C LEU A 33 -0.75 -6.03 13.87
N VAL A 34 0.10 -5.77 14.86
CA VAL A 34 1.07 -4.67 14.80
C VAL A 34 2.09 -4.88 13.68
N PHE A 35 2.55 -6.13 13.47
CA PHE A 35 3.47 -6.44 12.37
C PHE A 35 2.81 -6.24 11.01
N THR A 36 1.56 -6.63 10.83
CA THR A 36 0.84 -6.42 9.57
C THR A 36 0.62 -4.94 9.28
N ILE A 37 0.19 -4.14 10.27
CA ILE A 37 0.04 -2.69 10.15
C ILE A 37 1.36 -2.04 9.76
N ARG A 38 2.46 -2.39 10.46
CA ARG A 38 3.78 -1.86 10.15
C ARG A 38 4.22 -2.24 8.74
N GLY A 39 3.98 -3.47 8.31
CA GLY A 39 4.31 -3.94 6.97
C GLY A 39 3.54 -3.19 5.89
N SER A 40 2.24 -2.96 6.09
CA SER A 40 1.40 -2.20 5.15
C SER A 40 1.81 -0.72 5.09
N PHE A 41 2.09 -0.10 6.24
CA PHE A 41 2.62 1.27 6.30
C PHE A 41 3.97 1.40 5.58
N GLN A 42 4.92 0.49 5.83
CA GLN A 42 6.22 0.49 5.15
C GLN A 42 6.07 0.35 3.64
N ARG A 43 5.14 -0.47 3.18
CA ARG A 43 4.83 -0.66 1.75
C ARG A 43 4.33 0.65 1.13
N ARG A 44 3.43 1.35 1.80
CA ARG A 44 2.92 2.66 1.37
C ARG A 44 4.05 3.70 1.26
N GLU A 45 4.93 3.77 2.26
CA GLU A 45 6.09 4.69 2.23
C GLU A 45 7.07 4.34 1.09
N ASN A 46 7.36 3.06 0.88
CA ASN A 46 8.19 2.62 -0.25
C ASN A 46 7.53 2.98 -1.60
N ALA A 47 6.20 2.87 -1.72
CA ALA A 47 5.48 3.28 -2.91
C ALA A 47 5.65 4.78 -3.21
N LEU A 48 5.57 5.64 -2.19
CA LEU A 48 5.81 7.07 -2.32
C LEU A 48 7.25 7.38 -2.76
N GLU A 49 8.23 6.67 -2.20
CA GLU A 49 9.64 6.79 -2.58
C GLU A 49 9.84 6.44 -4.05
N HIS A 50 9.36 5.27 -4.50
CA HIS A 50 9.51 4.83 -5.89
C HIS A 50 8.72 5.70 -6.88
N LEU A 51 7.54 6.21 -6.54
CA LEU A 51 6.82 7.19 -7.37
C LEU A 51 7.62 8.49 -7.53
N SER A 52 8.26 8.94 -6.46
CA SER A 52 9.11 10.14 -6.49
C SER A 52 10.36 9.94 -7.33
N LEU A 53 11.02 8.78 -7.21
CA LEU A 53 12.18 8.39 -8.02
C LEU A 53 11.81 8.26 -9.49
N PHE A 54 10.71 7.59 -9.81
CA PHE A 54 10.16 7.46 -11.15
C PHE A 54 9.98 8.82 -11.83
N ARG A 55 9.21 9.70 -11.17
CA ARG A 55 8.98 11.05 -11.70
C ARG A 55 10.27 11.86 -11.85
N GLY A 56 11.17 11.75 -10.86
CA GLY A 56 12.47 12.41 -10.89
C GLY A 56 13.33 11.96 -12.07
N ALA A 57 13.37 10.65 -12.34
CA ALA A 57 14.09 10.05 -13.46
C ALA A 57 13.50 10.49 -14.81
N LEU A 58 12.17 10.44 -14.99
CA LEU A 58 11.51 10.94 -16.21
C LEU A 58 11.81 12.42 -16.46
N LYS A 59 11.73 13.26 -15.43
CA LYS A 59 12.09 14.69 -15.57
C LYS A 59 13.55 14.91 -15.90
N ALA A 60 14.45 14.10 -15.36
CA ALA A 60 15.86 14.17 -15.68
C ALA A 60 16.13 13.83 -17.15
N ILE A 61 15.47 12.79 -17.68
CA ILE A 61 15.50 12.45 -19.11
C ILE A 61 14.94 13.61 -19.94
N TYR A 62 13.77 14.14 -19.58
CA TYR A 62 13.15 15.28 -20.23
C TYR A 62 14.12 16.48 -20.34
N TYR A 63 14.76 16.86 -19.24
CA TYR A 63 15.71 17.97 -19.25
C TYR A 63 16.98 17.68 -20.07
N CYS A 64 17.42 16.43 -20.14
CA CYS A 64 18.52 16.03 -21.01
C CYS A 64 18.22 16.33 -22.48
N PHE A 65 17.01 16.05 -22.94
CA PHE A 65 16.60 16.31 -24.32
C PHE A 65 16.26 17.78 -24.55
N MET A 66 15.49 18.42 -23.67
CA MET A 66 15.08 19.82 -23.83
C MET A 66 16.29 20.78 -23.80
N GLY A 67 17.29 20.49 -22.97
CA GLY A 67 18.53 21.26 -22.88
C GLY A 67 19.48 21.05 -24.06
N ASN A 68 19.24 20.09 -24.93
CA ASN A 68 20.07 19.82 -26.09
C ASN A 68 19.78 20.83 -27.19
N LYS A 69 20.73 21.74 -27.45
CA LYS A 69 20.62 22.79 -28.47
C LYS A 69 20.75 22.28 -29.93
N LYS A 70 21.27 21.05 -30.11
CA LYS A 70 21.46 20.47 -31.45
C LYS A 70 20.19 19.74 -31.94
N MET A 71 19.23 19.48 -31.06
CA MET A 71 17.99 18.78 -31.37
C MET A 71 16.92 19.81 -31.77
N ASP A 72 16.20 19.51 -32.83
CA ASP A 72 15.08 20.33 -33.31
C ASP A 72 13.83 20.19 -32.42
N GLN A 73 12.88 21.10 -32.56
CA GLN A 73 11.68 21.11 -31.73
C GLN A 73 10.75 19.90 -31.98
N THR A 74 10.73 19.39 -33.20
CA THR A 74 9.93 18.21 -33.58
C THR A 74 10.39 17.00 -32.80
N ASN A 75 11.68 16.71 -32.76
CA ASN A 75 12.25 15.60 -32.00
C ASN A 75 12.09 15.79 -30.49
N LYS A 76 12.14 17.02 -29.98
CA LYS A 76 11.82 17.31 -28.57
C LYS A 76 10.38 17.00 -28.23
N ASN A 77 9.45 17.30 -29.11
CA ASN A 77 8.02 16.98 -28.91
C ASN A 77 7.77 15.47 -28.95
N ILE A 78 8.45 14.73 -29.84
CA ILE A 78 8.34 13.25 -29.90
C ILE A 78 8.78 12.62 -28.59
N VAL A 79 9.95 12.97 -28.08
CA VAL A 79 10.44 12.39 -26.83
C VAL A 79 9.59 12.82 -25.63
N SER A 80 9.07 14.04 -25.62
CA SER A 80 8.11 14.47 -24.60
C SER A 80 6.88 13.57 -24.59
N GLY A 81 6.32 13.26 -25.77
CA GLY A 81 5.21 12.32 -25.92
C GLY A 81 5.54 10.91 -25.38
N ILE A 82 6.73 10.39 -25.70
CA ILE A 82 7.17 9.07 -25.19
C ILE A 82 7.22 9.06 -23.65
N LEU A 83 7.75 10.12 -23.04
CA LEU A 83 7.85 10.21 -21.58
C LEU A 83 6.46 10.37 -20.92
N THR A 84 5.54 11.08 -21.56
CA THR A 84 4.15 11.17 -21.11
C THR A 84 3.45 9.81 -21.20
N ASP A 85 3.63 9.09 -22.33
CA ASP A 85 3.08 7.73 -22.49
C ASP A 85 3.56 6.77 -21.38
N ILE A 86 4.85 6.82 -21.01
CA ILE A 86 5.41 6.02 -19.90
C ILE A 86 4.73 6.39 -18.58
N SER A 87 4.61 7.68 -18.31
CA SER A 87 3.99 8.20 -17.08
C SER A 87 2.52 7.78 -16.97
N ASP A 88 1.74 7.98 -18.03
CA ASP A 88 0.31 7.67 -18.03
C ASP A 88 0.04 6.17 -17.99
N SER A 89 0.85 5.36 -18.67
CA SER A 89 0.73 3.89 -18.63
C SER A 89 0.94 3.34 -17.22
N LEU A 90 1.96 3.83 -16.50
CA LEU A 90 2.18 3.38 -15.12
C LEU A 90 1.03 3.81 -14.20
N MET A 91 0.57 5.07 -14.30
CA MET A 91 -0.55 5.55 -13.48
C MET A 91 -1.84 4.78 -13.76
N ALA A 92 -2.10 4.43 -15.02
CA ALA A 92 -3.25 3.63 -15.40
C ALA A 92 -3.17 2.19 -14.83
N HIS A 93 -1.98 1.58 -14.86
CA HIS A 93 -1.77 0.25 -14.27
C HIS A 93 -2.02 0.25 -12.75
N LEU A 94 -1.43 1.19 -12.04
CA LEU A 94 -1.61 1.29 -10.58
C LEU A 94 -3.07 1.59 -10.17
N GLN A 95 -3.90 2.08 -11.09
CA GLN A 95 -5.35 2.29 -10.89
C GLN A 95 -6.21 1.06 -11.26
N GLY A 96 -5.61 -0.09 -11.49
CA GLY A 96 -6.31 -1.35 -11.75
C GLY A 96 -6.58 -1.65 -13.23
N ASN A 97 -5.95 -0.94 -14.17
CA ASN A 97 -5.96 -1.34 -15.58
C ASN A 97 -4.91 -2.44 -15.78
N ASP A 98 -5.34 -3.62 -16.24
CA ASP A 98 -4.45 -4.75 -16.53
C ASP A 98 -3.49 -4.40 -17.68
N PHE A 99 -2.27 -4.03 -17.31
CA PHE A 99 -1.14 -3.93 -18.22
C PHE A 99 -0.23 -5.14 -18.06
N GLU A 100 0.11 -5.83 -19.14
CA GLU A 100 1.14 -6.85 -19.11
C GLU A 100 2.51 -6.19 -18.84
N THR A 101 3.32 -6.78 -17.97
CA THR A 101 4.64 -6.27 -17.58
C THR A 101 5.55 -6.01 -18.79
N ASP A 102 5.47 -6.86 -19.82
CA ASP A 102 6.24 -6.72 -21.06
C ASP A 102 5.87 -5.44 -21.86
N GLN A 103 4.71 -4.84 -21.58
CA GLN A 103 4.33 -3.59 -22.25
C GLN A 103 5.14 -2.40 -21.69
N PHE A 104 5.47 -2.40 -20.40
CA PHE A 104 6.31 -1.35 -19.82
C PHE A 104 7.70 -1.37 -20.43
N ASP A 105 8.31 -2.54 -20.55
CA ASP A 105 9.62 -2.68 -21.19
C ASP A 105 9.62 -2.13 -22.61
N ARG A 106 8.58 -2.44 -23.38
CA ARG A 106 8.42 -1.91 -24.75
C ARG A 106 8.26 -0.40 -24.80
N ILE A 107 7.46 0.18 -23.90
CA ILE A 107 7.22 1.62 -23.86
C ILE A 107 8.49 2.37 -23.42
N VAL A 108 9.19 1.88 -22.38
CA VAL A 108 10.44 2.48 -21.92
C VAL A 108 11.55 2.32 -22.96
N ASN A 109 11.62 1.17 -23.67
CA ASN A 109 12.59 0.93 -24.74
C ASN A 109 12.48 1.94 -25.89
N ARG A 110 11.32 2.56 -26.13
CA ARG A 110 11.17 3.65 -27.10
C ARG A 110 12.11 4.84 -26.83
N VAL A 111 12.46 5.08 -25.56
CA VAL A 111 13.44 6.13 -25.19
C VAL A 111 14.84 5.73 -25.66
N PHE A 112 15.19 4.45 -25.51
CA PHE A 112 16.46 3.92 -26.00
C PHE A 112 16.54 4.01 -27.53
N GLU A 113 15.53 3.49 -28.22
CA GLU A 113 15.45 3.52 -29.70
C GLU A 113 15.56 4.95 -30.22
N PHE A 114 14.78 5.88 -29.68
CA PHE A 114 14.85 7.29 -30.04
C PHE A 114 16.25 7.90 -29.79
N THR A 115 16.89 7.53 -28.68
CA THR A 115 18.23 8.02 -28.33
C THR A 115 19.29 7.51 -29.32
N GLU A 116 19.19 6.26 -29.79
CA GLU A 116 20.08 5.69 -30.79
C GLU A 116 19.81 6.25 -32.20
N GLU A 117 18.55 6.45 -32.57
CA GLU A 117 18.20 7.09 -33.86
C GLU A 117 18.75 8.51 -33.95
N GLN A 118 18.73 9.25 -32.85
CA GLN A 118 19.19 10.64 -32.79
C GLN A 118 20.65 10.79 -32.33
N LYS A 119 21.45 9.72 -32.38
CA LYS A 119 22.83 9.69 -31.85
C LYS A 119 23.77 10.76 -32.42
N GLU A 120 23.53 11.24 -33.64
CA GLU A 120 24.32 12.29 -34.27
C GLU A 120 24.13 13.66 -33.57
N PHE A 121 22.95 13.89 -33.03
CA PHE A 121 22.60 15.10 -32.30
C PHE A 121 22.85 15.03 -30.80
N ILE A 122 23.03 13.81 -30.26
CA ILE A 122 23.19 13.57 -28.82
C ILE A 122 24.63 13.14 -28.53
N SER A 123 25.36 13.91 -27.73
CA SER A 123 26.73 13.54 -27.34
C SER A 123 26.75 12.23 -26.55
N GLU A 124 27.83 11.44 -26.69
CA GLU A 124 28.01 10.20 -25.97
C GLU A 124 27.82 10.36 -24.45
N ARG A 125 28.38 11.42 -23.87
CA ARG A 125 28.24 11.74 -22.45
C ARG A 125 26.77 11.95 -22.04
N LEU A 126 25.96 12.53 -22.91
CA LEU A 126 24.54 12.77 -22.67
C LEU A 126 23.73 11.45 -22.79
N ARG A 127 24.09 10.58 -23.77
CA ARG A 127 23.47 9.26 -23.93
C ARG A 127 23.68 8.39 -22.69
N ILE A 128 24.93 8.28 -22.18
CA ILE A 128 25.25 7.55 -20.96
C ILE A 128 24.41 8.07 -19.77
N ARG A 129 24.19 9.39 -19.67
CA ARG A 129 23.35 9.97 -18.61
C ARG A 129 21.88 9.58 -18.78
N ILE A 130 21.35 9.61 -20.00
CA ILE A 130 19.98 9.18 -20.31
C ILE A 130 19.78 7.73 -19.92
N TYR A 131 20.71 6.82 -20.31
CA TYR A 131 20.61 5.39 -19.98
C TYR A 131 20.63 5.11 -18.48
N ARG A 132 21.40 5.87 -17.71
CA ARG A 132 21.38 5.79 -16.25
C ARG A 132 20.01 6.20 -15.67
N PHE A 133 19.38 7.21 -16.20
CA PHE A 133 18.04 7.59 -15.75
C PHE A 133 16.96 6.60 -16.22
N MET A 134 17.14 5.96 -17.37
CA MET A 134 16.27 4.85 -17.80
C MET A 134 16.37 3.65 -16.84
N GLU A 135 17.57 3.31 -16.35
CA GLU A 135 17.75 2.30 -15.31
C GLU A 135 16.90 2.63 -14.07
N HIS A 136 16.92 3.88 -13.58
CA HIS A 136 16.08 4.31 -12.47
C HIS A 136 14.58 4.28 -12.78
N VAL A 137 14.18 4.54 -14.03
CA VAL A 137 12.77 4.39 -14.46
C VAL A 137 12.34 2.93 -14.38
N HIS A 138 13.13 1.99 -14.93
CA HIS A 138 12.84 0.55 -14.84
C HIS A 138 12.79 0.07 -13.38
N GLU A 139 13.81 0.38 -12.59
CA GLU A 139 13.87 0.02 -11.18
C GLU A 139 12.64 0.50 -10.40
N SER A 140 12.21 1.74 -10.66
CA SER A 140 11.03 2.30 -10.00
C SER A 140 9.74 1.62 -10.44
N ILE A 141 9.58 1.32 -11.73
CA ILE A 141 8.42 0.60 -12.28
C ILE A 141 8.33 -0.79 -11.66
N ASP A 142 9.43 -1.56 -11.68
CA ASP A 142 9.47 -2.92 -11.15
C ASP A 142 9.13 -2.96 -9.65
N ASN A 143 9.65 -2.03 -8.87
CA ASN A 143 9.33 -1.92 -7.45
C ASN A 143 7.88 -1.54 -7.21
N LEU A 144 7.30 -0.61 -7.99
CA LEU A 144 5.89 -0.23 -7.86
C LEU A 144 4.95 -1.37 -8.23
N ILE A 145 5.25 -2.12 -9.30
CA ILE A 145 4.51 -3.32 -9.68
C ILE A 145 4.64 -4.40 -8.61
N ALA A 146 5.85 -4.61 -8.06
CA ALA A 146 6.06 -5.56 -6.97
C ALA A 146 5.26 -5.19 -5.71
N ILE A 147 5.17 -3.90 -5.39
CA ILE A 147 4.36 -3.39 -4.26
C ILE A 147 2.87 -3.62 -4.51
N ASP A 148 2.40 -3.44 -5.74
CA ASP A 148 1.00 -3.64 -6.10
C ASP A 148 0.58 -5.11 -6.08
N ILE A 149 1.43 -6.01 -6.61
CA ILE A 149 1.14 -7.45 -6.71
C ILE A 149 1.39 -8.18 -5.38
N HIS A 150 2.53 -7.93 -4.72
CA HIS A 150 2.94 -8.67 -3.52
C HIS A 150 2.44 -7.98 -2.25
N ARG A 151 1.42 -8.58 -1.65
CA ARG A 151 0.71 -8.07 -0.46
C ARG A 151 1.08 -8.85 0.80
N THR A 152 0.49 -8.49 1.92
CA THR A 152 0.61 -9.24 3.17
C THR A 152 0.20 -10.71 2.95
N PRO A 153 0.96 -11.68 3.47
CA PRO A 153 0.60 -13.09 3.34
C PRO A 153 -0.84 -13.35 3.81
N ILE A 154 -1.64 -13.97 2.94
CA ILE A 154 -3.05 -14.27 3.20
C ILE A 154 -3.23 -15.05 4.51
N SER A 155 -2.32 -15.97 4.82
CA SER A 155 -2.33 -16.75 6.06
C SER A 155 -2.23 -15.87 7.30
N LEU A 156 -1.41 -14.82 7.27
CA LEU A 156 -1.26 -13.89 8.39
C LEU A 156 -2.50 -13.01 8.56
N LYS A 157 -3.09 -12.57 7.47
CA LYS A 157 -4.35 -11.81 7.47
C LYS A 157 -5.50 -12.65 8.02
N ALA A 158 -5.65 -13.89 7.54
CA ALA A 158 -6.65 -14.83 8.03
C ALA A 158 -6.45 -15.18 9.52
N TYR A 159 -5.20 -15.28 9.97
CA TYR A 159 -4.89 -15.47 11.38
C TYR A 159 -5.40 -14.30 12.23
N CYS A 160 -5.08 -13.07 11.86
CA CYS A 160 -5.54 -11.89 12.60
C CYS A 160 -7.07 -11.80 12.62
N GLU A 161 -7.72 -12.05 11.49
CA GLU A 161 -9.18 -12.06 11.38
C GLU A 161 -9.84 -13.12 12.26
N ALA A 162 -9.36 -14.35 12.21
CA ALA A 162 -9.87 -15.45 13.05
C ALA A 162 -9.77 -15.10 14.55
N TYR A 163 -8.66 -14.53 14.98
CA TYR A 163 -8.48 -14.14 16.37
C TYR A 163 -9.40 -12.99 16.79
N ILE A 164 -9.64 -12.00 15.95
CA ILE A 164 -10.57 -10.90 16.21
C ILE A 164 -11.99 -11.46 16.46
N TYR A 165 -12.41 -12.48 15.71
CA TYR A 165 -13.72 -13.10 15.92
C TYR A 165 -13.79 -14.03 17.15
N ILE A 166 -12.70 -14.69 17.50
CA ILE A 166 -12.66 -15.61 18.66
C ILE A 166 -12.47 -14.83 19.97
N PHE A 167 -11.77 -13.71 19.95
CA PHE A 167 -11.40 -12.95 21.14
C PHE A 167 -12.59 -12.58 22.03
N PRO A 168 -13.73 -12.05 21.52
CA PRO A 168 -14.87 -11.71 22.35
C PRO A 168 -15.45 -12.89 23.11
N LEU A 169 -15.38 -14.11 22.56
CA LEU A 169 -15.91 -15.31 23.20
C LEU A 169 -15.14 -15.70 24.49
N VAL A 170 -13.84 -15.44 24.47
CA VAL A 170 -12.94 -15.73 25.61
C VAL A 170 -12.82 -14.53 26.55
N TYR A 171 -12.79 -13.33 26.00
CA TYR A 171 -12.60 -12.09 26.75
C TYR A 171 -13.82 -11.71 27.60
N THR A 172 -15.03 -11.84 27.03
CA THR A 172 -16.28 -11.41 27.67
C THR A 172 -16.51 -12.06 29.02
N PRO A 173 -16.50 -13.39 29.17
CA PRO A 173 -16.73 -14.06 30.47
C PRO A 173 -15.66 -13.71 31.52
N THR A 174 -14.42 -13.49 31.06
CA THR A 174 -13.30 -13.10 31.95
C THR A 174 -13.49 -11.68 32.47
N ILE A 175 -13.96 -10.73 31.62
CA ILE A 175 -14.26 -9.38 32.06
C ILE A 175 -15.43 -9.34 33.02
N ILE A 176 -16.50 -10.10 32.77
CA ILE A 176 -17.62 -10.21 33.69
C ILE A 176 -17.12 -10.69 35.07
N ASN A 177 -16.20 -11.66 35.11
CA ASN A 177 -15.58 -12.11 36.34
C ASN A 177 -14.80 -11.01 37.05
N LYS A 178 -13.95 -10.26 36.32
CA LYS A 178 -13.08 -9.21 36.89
C LYS A 178 -13.85 -7.99 37.37
N VAL A 179 -14.90 -7.62 36.67
CA VAL A 179 -15.73 -6.43 36.98
C VAL A 179 -16.71 -6.76 38.12
N GLY A 180 -17.15 -8.04 38.22
CA GLY A 180 -18.13 -8.50 39.17
C GLY A 180 -19.57 -8.30 38.72
N LEU A 181 -20.45 -9.20 39.16
CA LEU A 181 -21.89 -9.18 38.84
C LEU A 181 -22.65 -8.01 39.51
N ASP A 182 -22.09 -7.46 40.59
CA ASP A 182 -22.69 -6.34 41.33
C ASP A 182 -22.50 -4.99 40.62
N THR A 183 -21.61 -4.96 39.63
CA THR A 183 -21.35 -3.73 38.85
C THR A 183 -22.43 -3.53 37.79
N PRO A 184 -22.83 -2.29 37.49
CA PRO A 184 -23.78 -2.01 36.44
C PRO A 184 -23.38 -2.66 35.12
N VAL A 185 -24.26 -3.45 34.54
CA VAL A 185 -24.03 -4.21 33.29
C VAL A 185 -23.53 -3.34 32.15
N VAL A 186 -23.93 -2.09 32.11
CA VAL A 186 -23.50 -1.08 31.10
C VAL A 186 -21.99 -0.90 31.08
N ILE A 187 -21.31 -0.97 32.24
CA ILE A 187 -19.85 -0.81 32.32
C ILE A 187 -19.15 -1.99 31.63
N THR A 188 -19.60 -3.21 31.89
CA THR A 188 -19.06 -4.41 31.24
C THR A 188 -19.27 -4.37 29.73
N TYR A 189 -20.49 -3.99 29.27
CA TYR A 189 -20.77 -3.82 27.86
C TYR A 189 -19.84 -2.77 27.22
N PHE A 190 -19.66 -1.65 27.88
CA PHE A 190 -18.77 -0.59 27.39
C PHE A 190 -17.32 -1.07 27.22
N ILE A 191 -16.77 -1.75 28.24
CA ILE A 191 -15.38 -2.26 28.20
C ILE A 191 -15.19 -3.28 27.06
N VAL A 192 -16.10 -4.24 26.94
CA VAL A 192 -16.00 -5.31 25.94
C VAL A 192 -16.18 -4.75 24.53
N LEU A 193 -17.17 -3.89 24.31
CA LEU A 193 -17.41 -3.28 23.01
C LEU A 193 -16.29 -2.33 22.60
N LEU A 194 -15.73 -1.56 23.54
CA LEU A 194 -14.60 -0.68 23.27
C LEU A 194 -13.35 -1.48 22.88
N SER A 195 -13.06 -2.58 23.59
CA SER A 195 -11.90 -3.45 23.26
C SER A 195 -12.03 -4.05 21.85
N GLU A 196 -13.19 -4.55 21.51
CA GLU A 196 -13.47 -5.10 20.19
C GLU A 196 -13.43 -4.04 19.09
N PHE A 197 -13.98 -2.86 19.36
CA PHE A 197 -13.91 -1.72 18.45
C PHE A 197 -12.46 -1.35 18.13
N MET A 198 -11.58 -1.32 19.14
CA MET A 198 -10.15 -1.04 18.93
C MET A 198 -9.50 -2.09 18.02
N LEU A 199 -9.76 -3.39 18.24
CA LEU A 199 -9.18 -4.46 17.42
C LEU A 199 -9.66 -4.40 15.97
N ILE A 200 -10.97 -4.21 15.75
CA ILE A 200 -11.55 -4.07 14.40
C ILE A 200 -11.01 -2.82 13.71
N SER A 201 -10.89 -1.70 14.43
CA SER A 201 -10.35 -0.46 13.87
C SER A 201 -8.90 -0.62 13.42
N LEU A 202 -8.07 -1.29 14.21
CA LEU A 202 -6.68 -1.58 13.83
C LEU A 202 -6.60 -2.48 12.60
N TYR A 203 -7.46 -3.48 12.51
CA TYR A 203 -7.54 -4.36 11.35
C TYR A 203 -7.98 -3.60 10.09
N ASN A 204 -9.00 -2.73 10.21
CA ASN A 204 -9.45 -1.90 9.09
C ASN A 204 -8.36 -0.91 8.62
N ILE A 205 -7.61 -0.32 9.55
CA ILE A 205 -6.45 0.53 9.20
C ILE A 205 -5.41 -0.27 8.42
N GLN A 206 -5.11 -1.50 8.85
CA GLN A 206 -4.18 -2.37 8.14
C GLN A 206 -4.68 -2.68 6.72
N ASP A 207 -5.97 -2.97 6.56
CA ASP A 207 -6.59 -3.31 5.28
C ASP A 207 -6.54 -2.11 4.31
N GLN A 208 -6.85 -0.91 4.78
CA GLN A 208 -6.75 0.31 3.97
C GLN A 208 -5.32 0.64 3.55
N LEU A 209 -4.35 0.47 4.44
CA LEU A 209 -2.93 0.71 4.11
C LEU A 209 -2.34 -0.33 3.15
N GLU A 210 -2.99 -1.49 3.01
CA GLU A 210 -2.51 -2.58 2.15
C GLU A 210 -2.66 -2.27 0.67
N TYR A 211 -3.62 -1.41 0.30
CA TYR A 211 -3.96 -1.06 -1.08
C TYR A 211 -3.71 0.44 -1.35
N PRO A 212 -2.46 0.87 -1.47
CA PRO A 212 -2.13 2.29 -1.46
C PRO A 212 -2.57 3.06 -2.72
N PHE A 213 -3.09 2.38 -3.76
CA PHE A 213 -3.39 2.99 -5.07
C PHE A 213 -4.86 2.91 -5.50
N ASP A 214 -5.73 2.18 -4.78
CA ASP A 214 -7.10 1.85 -5.22
C ASP A 214 -8.12 2.99 -5.10
N LYS A 215 -7.80 4.05 -4.40
CA LYS A 215 -8.67 5.24 -4.14
C LYS A 215 -9.88 4.95 -3.24
N GLU A 216 -9.92 3.80 -2.58
CA GLU A 216 -10.99 3.44 -1.65
C GLU A 216 -10.65 3.83 -0.21
N GLY A 217 -9.37 3.87 0.14
CA GLY A 217 -8.85 4.22 1.45
C GLY A 217 -8.73 5.73 1.69
N LEU A 218 -8.84 6.13 2.96
CA LEU A 218 -8.66 7.55 3.35
C LEU A 218 -7.20 8.03 3.21
N ASP A 219 -6.25 7.09 3.29
CA ASP A 219 -4.81 7.35 3.28
C ASP A 219 -4.14 6.95 1.95
N ASP A 220 -4.91 6.77 0.87
CA ASP A 220 -4.40 6.38 -0.43
C ASP A 220 -3.50 7.44 -1.05
N ILE A 221 -2.57 6.97 -1.86
CA ILE A 221 -1.63 7.83 -2.54
C ILE A 221 -2.32 8.49 -3.74
N ASN A 222 -2.33 9.82 -3.75
CA ASN A 222 -2.74 10.55 -4.94
C ASN A 222 -1.65 10.47 -6.02
N ILE A 223 -1.74 9.43 -6.87
CA ILE A 223 -0.74 9.17 -7.91
C ILE A 223 -0.70 10.23 -9.01
N GLU A 224 -1.78 11.01 -9.21
CA GLU A 224 -1.84 12.08 -10.22
C GLU A 224 -0.75 13.15 -10.01
N ILE A 225 -0.34 13.35 -8.75
CA ILE A 225 0.73 14.29 -8.43
C ILE A 225 2.12 13.84 -8.91
N PHE A 226 2.27 12.58 -9.30
CA PHE A 226 3.52 12.01 -9.79
C PHE A 226 3.60 11.94 -11.32
N LYS A 227 2.58 12.37 -12.04
CA LYS A 227 2.63 12.53 -13.49
C LYS A 227 3.71 13.53 -13.90
N ILE A 228 4.30 13.32 -15.10
CA ILE A 228 5.35 14.18 -15.61
C ILE A 228 4.83 15.58 -15.95
N ASP A 229 3.59 15.70 -16.42
CA ASP A 229 2.98 16.92 -16.96
C ASP A 229 2.10 17.70 -15.97
N ARG A 230 2.24 17.43 -14.71
CA ARG A 230 1.47 18.10 -13.68
C ARG A 230 1.89 19.57 -13.53
#